data_9686dad5d10f6092a866fb0de46d76d5
#
_entry.id   9686dad5d10f6092a866fb0de46d76d5
#
_cell.length_a   1.000
_cell.length_b   1.000
_cell.length_c   1.000
_cell.angle_alpha   90.00
_cell.angle_beta   90.00
_cell.angle_gamma   90.00
#
_symmetry.space_group_name_H-M   'P 1'
#
loop_
_entity.id
_entity.type
_entity.pdbx_description
1 polymer ?
#
loop_
_entity_poly.entity_id
_entity_poly.type
_entity_poly.pdbx_seq_one_letter_code
_entity_poly.pdbx_strand_id
1 'polypeptide(L)'
;MPDGNQAEYQEIDPLKFRDPDFTAKGEQRAAVSLTHLRTLWFNTGSLCNITCRNCYMESTPTNDKLAYLTLAEMVEYLDEMAREDMDVEEIAFTGGEPFMNPDLPEMVGQALQRGYRVLVLTNAMKPLHHKRSDLLALKDAYGDKLAIRVSI
;
A
#
# COMPACT_ATOMS: atom_id res chain seq x y z
N MET A 1 -24.09 -37.76 5.26
CA MET A 1 -23.00 -36.93 5.81
C MET A 1 -21.84 -37.10 4.88
N PRO A 2 -21.49 -36.15 4.01
CA PRO A 2 -20.28 -36.29 3.20
C PRO A 2 -19.09 -35.77 4.02
N ASP A 3 -18.03 -36.57 4.02
CA ASP A 3 -16.80 -36.44 4.73
C ASP A 3 -16.12 -35.11 4.40
N GLY A 4 -15.69 -34.42 5.46
CA GLY A 4 -14.94 -33.18 5.36
C GLY A 4 -13.58 -33.42 4.68
N ASN A 5 -13.39 -32.82 3.52
CA ASN A 5 -12.11 -32.70 2.86
C ASN A 5 -11.23 -31.80 3.73
N GLN A 6 -10.48 -32.40 4.64
CA GLN A 6 -9.35 -31.72 5.29
C GLN A 6 -8.29 -31.55 4.22
N ALA A 7 -8.15 -30.32 3.72
CA ALA A 7 -6.99 -29.96 2.92
C ALA A 7 -5.75 -30.25 3.80
N GLU A 8 -4.98 -31.29 3.45
CA GLU A 8 -3.69 -31.56 4.06
C GLU A 8 -2.81 -30.32 3.85
N TYR A 9 -2.48 -29.66 4.94
CA TYR A 9 -1.44 -28.63 4.95
C TYR A 9 -0.10 -29.30 4.56
N GLN A 10 0.32 -29.16 3.31
CA GLN A 10 1.65 -29.56 2.92
C GLN A 10 2.66 -28.63 3.62
N GLU A 11 3.49 -29.18 4.47
CA GLU A 11 4.63 -28.45 5.04
C GLU A 11 5.46 -27.84 3.90
N ILE A 12 5.71 -26.55 4.00
CA ILE A 12 6.55 -25.85 3.03
C ILE A 12 7.98 -26.36 3.22
N ASP A 13 8.59 -26.83 2.12
CA ASP A 13 10.00 -27.25 2.11
C ASP A 13 10.86 -26.15 2.80
N PRO A 14 11.64 -26.52 3.85
CA PRO A 14 12.44 -25.56 4.60
C PRO A 14 13.52 -24.86 3.77
N LEU A 15 13.83 -25.36 2.58
CA LEU A 15 14.74 -24.71 1.61
C LEU A 15 14.00 -23.71 0.69
N LYS A 16 12.68 -23.73 0.71
CA LYS A 16 11.89 -22.83 -0.14
C LYS A 16 12.07 -21.38 0.27
N PHE A 17 12.31 -20.50 -0.68
CA PHE A 17 12.52 -19.06 -0.50
C PHE A 17 13.79 -18.62 0.27
N ARG A 18 14.73 -19.51 0.53
CA ARG A 18 16.01 -19.18 1.20
C ARG A 18 17.02 -18.52 0.28
N ASP A 19 17.03 -18.93 -0.98
CA ASP A 19 17.95 -18.42 -1.99
C ASP A 19 17.19 -17.45 -2.93
N PRO A 20 17.67 -16.20 -3.14
CA PRO A 20 17.02 -15.25 -4.02
C PRO A 20 17.11 -15.66 -5.50
N ASP A 21 18.14 -16.39 -5.90
CA ASP A 21 18.42 -16.71 -7.30
C ASP A 21 17.99 -18.12 -7.71
N PHE A 22 17.88 -19.05 -6.75
CA PHE A 22 17.54 -20.45 -7.02
C PHE A 22 16.33 -20.94 -6.24
N THR A 23 15.58 -21.85 -6.84
CA THR A 23 14.48 -22.56 -6.17
C THR A 23 15.04 -23.65 -5.24
N ALA A 24 14.22 -24.22 -4.34
CA ALA A 24 14.60 -25.36 -3.51
C ALA A 24 15.02 -26.59 -4.35
N LYS A 25 14.66 -26.66 -5.62
CA LYS A 25 15.05 -27.71 -6.58
C LYS A 25 16.33 -27.39 -7.35
N GLY A 26 16.98 -26.25 -7.08
CA GLY A 26 18.18 -25.78 -7.78
C GLY A 26 17.93 -25.19 -9.16
N GLU A 27 16.69 -24.88 -9.51
CA GLU A 27 16.33 -24.18 -10.76
C GLU A 27 16.54 -22.69 -10.59
N GLN A 28 17.06 -22.02 -11.60
CA GLN A 28 17.19 -20.55 -11.57
C GLN A 28 15.80 -19.91 -11.53
N ARG A 29 15.62 -18.95 -10.61
CA ARG A 29 14.37 -18.19 -10.53
C ARG A 29 14.24 -17.26 -11.72
N ALA A 30 13.00 -17.12 -12.21
CA ALA A 30 12.71 -16.10 -13.20
C ALA A 30 12.93 -14.71 -12.59
N ALA A 31 13.70 -13.89 -13.28
CA ALA A 31 13.94 -12.50 -12.92
C ALA A 31 13.38 -11.59 -14.02
N VAL A 32 12.69 -10.53 -13.62
CA VAL A 32 12.20 -9.49 -14.51
C VAL A 32 12.85 -8.19 -14.10
N SER A 33 13.59 -7.57 -14.99
CA SER A 33 14.18 -6.26 -14.73
C SER A 33 13.09 -5.19 -14.66
N LEU A 34 13.19 -4.29 -13.69
CA LEU A 34 12.36 -3.09 -13.65
C LEU A 34 12.75 -2.20 -14.83
N THR A 35 11.83 -2.01 -15.78
CA THR A 35 12.07 -1.19 -16.97
C THR A 35 11.52 0.23 -16.81
N HIS A 36 10.50 0.40 -15.97
CA HIS A 36 9.85 1.67 -15.73
C HIS A 36 9.04 1.63 -14.41
N LEU A 37 9.31 2.56 -13.50
CA LEU A 37 8.57 2.71 -12.24
C LEU A 37 7.46 3.75 -12.42
N ARG A 38 6.31 3.32 -12.90
CA ARG A 38 5.21 4.25 -13.20
C ARG A 38 4.44 4.70 -11.96
N THR A 39 4.18 3.77 -11.05
CA THR A 39 3.42 4.02 -9.81
C THR A 39 4.21 3.50 -8.62
N LEU A 40 4.50 4.38 -7.66
CA LEU A 40 5.06 3.97 -6.36
C LEU A 40 3.94 3.81 -5.34
N TRP A 41 3.87 2.64 -4.72
CA TRP A 41 2.89 2.32 -3.69
C TRP A 41 3.45 2.45 -2.29
N PHE A 42 2.81 3.26 -1.46
CA PHE A 42 3.07 3.34 -0.03
C PHE A 42 2.05 2.54 0.75
N ASN A 43 2.53 1.65 1.62
CA ASN A 43 1.71 0.98 2.61
C ASN A 43 1.69 1.83 3.89
N THR A 44 0.53 2.32 4.27
CA THR A 44 0.37 3.28 5.38
C THR A 44 0.27 2.64 6.76
N GLY A 45 0.31 1.31 6.85
CA GLY A 45 0.19 0.52 8.07
C GLY A 45 -0.84 -0.59 7.96
N SER A 46 -0.87 -1.52 8.91
CA SER A 46 -1.79 -2.68 8.90
C SER A 46 -3.11 -2.46 9.64
N LEU A 47 -3.25 -1.41 10.44
CA LEU A 47 -4.49 -1.12 11.16
C LEU A 47 -5.64 -0.77 10.19
N CYS A 48 -6.83 -1.32 10.48
CA CYS A 48 -8.05 -1.06 9.72
C CYS A 48 -9.24 -0.97 10.67
N ASN A 49 -10.22 -0.12 10.37
CA ASN A 49 -11.43 0.02 11.17
C ASN A 49 -12.46 -1.11 10.96
N ILE A 50 -12.19 -2.03 10.02
CA ILE A 50 -13.01 -3.21 9.75
C ILE A 50 -12.14 -4.46 9.61
N THR A 51 -12.80 -5.63 9.66
CA THR A 51 -12.18 -6.94 9.43
C THR A 51 -12.84 -7.60 8.24
N CYS A 52 -12.18 -7.62 7.09
CA CYS A 52 -12.67 -8.26 5.88
C CYS A 52 -12.26 -9.72 5.85
N ARG A 53 -13.19 -10.61 5.47
CA ARG A 53 -12.97 -12.06 5.44
C ARG A 53 -11.79 -12.50 4.58
N ASN A 54 -11.56 -11.82 3.47
CA ASN A 54 -10.52 -12.15 2.48
C ASN A 54 -9.46 -11.06 2.39
N CYS A 55 -9.13 -10.36 3.50
CA CYS A 55 -8.10 -9.35 3.51
C CYS A 55 -6.72 -9.99 3.39
N TYR A 56 -5.99 -9.69 2.30
CA TYR A 56 -4.64 -10.25 2.08
C TYR A 56 -3.61 -9.82 3.15
N MET A 57 -3.83 -8.67 3.80
CA MET A 57 -2.99 -8.16 4.89
C MET A 57 -3.47 -8.60 6.28
N GLU A 58 -4.60 -9.31 6.36
CA GLU A 58 -5.26 -9.65 7.63
C GLU A 58 -5.52 -8.42 8.51
N SER A 59 -5.76 -7.26 7.88
CA SER A 59 -5.96 -6.00 8.58
C SER A 59 -7.20 -6.04 9.48
N THR A 60 -7.04 -5.56 10.70
CA THR A 60 -8.09 -5.48 11.73
C THR A 60 -7.86 -4.25 12.60
N PRO A 61 -8.82 -3.88 13.48
CA PRO A 61 -8.61 -2.79 14.45
C PRO A 61 -7.48 -3.04 15.46
N THR A 62 -6.97 -4.26 15.55
CA THR A 62 -5.92 -4.67 16.49
C THR A 62 -4.64 -5.19 15.82
N ASN A 63 -4.62 -5.26 14.49
CA ASN A 63 -3.43 -5.71 13.77
C ASN A 63 -2.47 -4.53 13.57
N ASP A 64 -1.46 -4.41 14.42
CA ASP A 64 -0.40 -3.39 14.40
C ASP A 64 0.96 -3.93 13.94
N LYS A 65 0.98 -5.09 13.25
CA LYS A 65 2.22 -5.74 12.78
C LYS A 65 3.07 -4.83 11.89
N LEU A 66 2.43 -3.98 11.08
CA LEU A 66 3.07 -2.95 10.29
C LEU A 66 2.74 -1.59 10.89
N ALA A 67 3.76 -0.91 11.40
CA ALA A 67 3.63 0.44 11.95
C ALA A 67 3.12 1.44 10.89
N TYR A 68 2.57 2.55 11.35
CA TYR A 68 2.24 3.63 10.43
C TYR A 68 3.49 4.20 9.78
N LEU A 69 3.43 4.33 8.46
CA LEU A 69 4.36 5.14 7.70
C LEU A 69 4.27 6.59 8.21
N THR A 70 5.38 7.22 8.50
CA THR A 70 5.43 8.63 8.88
C THR A 70 5.60 9.52 7.64
N LEU A 71 5.17 10.78 7.76
CA LEU A 71 5.41 11.78 6.71
C LEU A 71 6.91 11.91 6.39
N ALA A 72 7.76 11.90 7.42
CA ALA A 72 9.21 12.04 7.24
C ALA A 72 9.80 10.90 6.40
N GLU A 73 9.46 9.66 6.71
CA GLU A 73 9.89 8.49 5.92
C GLU A 73 9.43 8.58 4.46
N MET A 74 8.17 8.95 4.23
CA MET A 74 7.67 9.12 2.87
C MET A 74 8.44 10.20 2.10
N VAL A 75 8.73 11.34 2.74
CA VAL A 75 9.47 12.44 2.12
C VAL A 75 10.89 11.99 1.72
N GLU A 76 11.55 11.17 2.54
CA GLU A 76 12.86 10.60 2.19
C GLU A 76 12.81 9.78 0.90
N TYR A 77 11.77 8.95 0.70
CA TYR A 77 11.57 8.21 -0.56
C TYR A 77 11.30 9.14 -1.75
N LEU A 78 10.48 10.19 -1.57
CA LEU A 78 10.22 11.15 -2.65
C LEU A 78 11.49 11.93 -3.03
N ASP A 79 12.34 12.25 -2.05
CA ASP A 79 13.62 12.92 -2.28
C ASP A 79 14.63 11.98 -2.97
N GLU A 80 14.63 10.69 -2.62
CA GLU A 80 15.41 9.66 -3.30
C GLU A 80 15.00 9.55 -4.77
N MET A 81 13.70 9.44 -5.04
CA MET A 81 13.18 9.37 -6.41
C MET A 81 13.62 10.58 -7.26
N ALA A 82 13.56 11.78 -6.67
CA ALA A 82 13.99 13.00 -7.36
C ALA A 82 15.51 13.02 -7.61
N ARG A 83 16.31 12.54 -6.65
CA ARG A 83 17.76 12.46 -6.76
C ARG A 83 18.22 11.45 -7.81
N GLU A 84 17.52 10.31 -7.90
CA GLU A 84 17.84 9.23 -8.83
C GLU A 84 17.16 9.41 -10.21
N ASP A 85 16.49 10.54 -10.43
CA ASP A 85 15.77 10.88 -11.68
C ASP A 85 14.78 9.76 -12.10
N MET A 86 14.05 9.21 -11.13
CA MET A 86 13.08 8.16 -11.38
C MET A 86 11.83 8.73 -12.03
N ASP A 87 11.45 8.20 -13.20
CA ASP A 87 10.26 8.64 -13.95
C ASP A 87 8.98 8.05 -13.36
N VAL A 88 8.59 8.53 -12.16
CA VAL A 88 7.36 8.14 -11.48
C VAL A 88 6.25 9.14 -11.79
N GLU A 89 5.12 8.64 -12.29
CA GLU A 89 3.95 9.47 -12.63
C GLU A 89 2.95 9.58 -11.46
N GLU A 90 2.85 8.52 -10.65
CA GLU A 90 1.78 8.39 -9.66
C GLU A 90 2.30 7.86 -8.32
N ILE A 91 1.86 8.47 -7.24
CA ILE A 91 2.01 7.98 -5.88
C ILE A 91 0.69 7.36 -5.42
N ALA A 92 0.72 6.13 -4.96
CA ALA A 92 -0.46 5.43 -4.51
C ALA A 92 -0.36 5.00 -3.05
N PHE A 93 -1.45 5.13 -2.32
CA PHE A 93 -1.54 4.77 -0.90
C PHE A 93 -2.49 3.60 -0.71
N THR A 94 -2.01 2.61 0.03
CA THR A 94 -2.75 1.43 0.46
C THR A 94 -2.41 1.10 1.92
N GLY A 95 -2.94 -0.01 2.43
CA GLY A 95 -2.68 -0.46 3.80
C GLY A 95 -3.88 -1.22 4.34
N GLY A 96 -4.09 -1.19 5.63
CA GLY A 96 -5.36 -1.56 6.23
C GLY A 96 -6.45 -0.57 5.78
N GLU A 97 -6.61 0.52 6.52
CA GLU A 97 -7.36 1.70 6.06
C GLU A 97 -6.43 2.91 6.09
N PRO A 98 -6.01 3.44 4.94
CA PRO A 98 -5.04 4.53 4.90
C PRO A 98 -5.44 5.76 5.70
N PHE A 99 -6.75 6.10 5.77
CA PHE A 99 -7.23 7.24 6.54
C PHE A 99 -7.17 7.07 8.07
N MET A 100 -6.79 5.90 8.57
CA MET A 100 -6.42 5.71 9.97
C MET A 100 -5.02 6.24 10.28
N ASN A 101 -4.15 6.36 9.28
CA ASN A 101 -2.87 7.02 9.45
C ASN A 101 -3.11 8.55 9.61
N PRO A 102 -2.67 9.16 10.73
CA PRO A 102 -2.91 10.58 10.98
C PRO A 102 -2.25 11.49 9.95
N ASP A 103 -1.10 11.09 9.41
CA ASP A 103 -0.28 11.89 8.49
C ASP A 103 -0.74 11.80 7.02
N LEU A 104 -1.70 10.91 6.70
CA LEU A 104 -2.09 10.66 5.31
C LEU A 104 -2.49 11.93 4.53
N PRO A 105 -3.32 12.87 5.06
CA PRO A 105 -3.68 14.07 4.30
C PRO A 105 -2.46 14.92 3.91
N GLU A 106 -1.47 15.00 4.81
CA GLU A 106 -0.25 15.75 4.56
C GLU A 106 0.66 15.01 3.57
N MET A 107 0.76 13.68 3.65
CA MET A 107 1.44 12.85 2.64
C MET A 107 0.87 13.05 1.25
N VAL A 108 -0.47 13.02 1.12
CA VAL A 108 -1.17 13.28 -0.14
C VAL A 108 -0.84 14.68 -0.64
N GLY A 109 -0.87 15.70 0.24
CA GLY A 109 -0.51 17.07 -0.09
C GLY A 109 0.93 17.19 -0.61
N GLN A 110 1.89 16.56 0.05
CA GLN A 110 3.31 16.57 -0.35
C GLN A 110 3.53 15.91 -1.74
N ALA A 111 2.87 14.79 -2.02
CA ALA A 111 2.95 14.15 -3.32
C ALA A 111 2.36 15.05 -4.44
N LEU A 112 1.19 15.64 -4.20
CA LEU A 112 0.53 16.55 -5.15
C LEU A 112 1.35 17.82 -5.40
N GLN A 113 1.94 18.42 -4.35
CA GLN A 113 2.82 19.60 -4.46
C GLN A 113 4.05 19.33 -5.32
N ARG A 114 4.60 18.13 -5.27
CA ARG A 114 5.72 17.70 -6.11
C ARG A 114 5.33 17.37 -7.54
N GLY A 115 4.02 17.45 -7.88
CA GLY A 115 3.52 17.29 -9.23
C GLY A 115 2.98 15.92 -9.57
N TYR A 116 3.10 14.93 -8.69
CA TYR A 116 2.60 13.57 -8.91
C TYR A 116 1.08 13.51 -8.98
N ARG A 117 0.57 12.54 -9.67
CA ARG A 117 -0.81 12.07 -9.50
C ARG A 117 -0.88 11.27 -8.20
N VAL A 118 -2.00 11.32 -7.52
CA VAL A 118 -2.18 10.58 -6.27
C VAL A 118 -3.43 9.71 -6.33
N LEU A 119 -3.28 8.44 -5.96
CA LEU A 119 -4.35 7.47 -5.80
C LEU A 119 -4.40 6.99 -4.35
N VAL A 120 -5.56 7.05 -3.70
CA VAL A 120 -5.76 6.47 -2.37
C VAL A 120 -6.82 5.38 -2.43
N LEU A 121 -6.47 4.16 -1.97
CA LEU A 121 -7.43 3.07 -1.79
C LEU A 121 -8.04 3.17 -0.39
N THR A 122 -9.36 3.06 -0.28
CA THR A 122 -10.05 3.21 1.02
C THR A 122 -11.37 2.43 1.04
N ASN A 123 -11.80 2.02 2.22
CA ASN A 123 -13.17 1.52 2.43
C ASN A 123 -14.22 2.64 2.56
N ALA A 124 -13.80 3.90 2.48
CA ALA A 124 -14.61 5.11 2.53
C ALA A 124 -15.51 5.24 3.77
N MET A 125 -15.14 4.63 4.89
CA MET A 125 -15.92 4.69 6.14
C MET A 125 -15.49 5.89 7.03
N LYS A 126 -15.79 5.79 8.35
CA LYS A 126 -15.53 6.85 9.34
C LYS A 126 -14.16 7.53 9.24
N PRO A 127 -13.02 6.81 9.09
CA PRO A 127 -11.72 7.46 9.03
C PRO A 127 -11.60 8.50 7.91
N LEU A 128 -12.08 8.17 6.71
CA LEU A 128 -12.12 9.12 5.59
C LEU A 128 -13.03 10.33 5.91
N HIS A 129 -14.20 10.09 6.50
CA HIS A 129 -15.13 11.18 6.83
C HIS A 129 -14.53 12.21 7.80
N HIS A 130 -13.66 11.77 8.73
CA HIS A 130 -12.96 12.67 9.65
C HIS A 130 -11.92 13.56 8.95
N LYS A 131 -11.42 13.16 7.78
CA LYS A 131 -10.44 13.90 6.96
C LYS A 131 -11.06 14.61 5.74
N ARG A 132 -12.40 14.66 5.69
CA ARG A 132 -13.13 15.18 4.53
C ARG A 132 -12.77 16.62 4.16
N SER A 133 -12.59 17.50 5.13
CA SER A 133 -12.24 18.91 4.88
C SER A 133 -10.89 19.02 4.18
N ASP A 134 -9.90 18.26 4.65
CA ASP A 134 -8.55 18.27 4.10
C ASP A 134 -8.56 17.74 2.66
N LEU A 135 -9.30 16.64 2.43
CA LEU A 135 -9.45 16.06 1.10
C LEU A 135 -10.15 16.98 0.10
N LEU A 136 -11.20 17.69 0.54
CA LEU A 136 -11.88 18.66 -0.32
C LEU A 136 -10.95 19.81 -0.67
N ALA A 137 -10.21 20.35 0.27
CA ALA A 137 -9.23 21.39 0.01
C ALA A 137 -8.15 20.94 -0.99
N LEU A 138 -7.65 19.71 -0.84
CA LEU A 138 -6.70 19.14 -1.80
C LEU A 138 -7.34 18.93 -3.18
N LYS A 139 -8.58 18.45 -3.24
CA LYS A 139 -9.30 18.28 -4.51
C LYS A 139 -9.55 19.60 -5.22
N ASP A 140 -9.90 20.64 -4.47
CA ASP A 140 -10.12 21.98 -5.02
C ASP A 140 -8.81 22.57 -5.57
N ALA A 141 -7.68 22.32 -4.89
CA ALA A 141 -6.38 22.85 -5.30
C ALA A 141 -5.75 22.08 -6.48
N TYR A 142 -5.91 20.76 -6.53
CA TYR A 142 -5.18 19.89 -7.47
C TYR A 142 -6.04 19.16 -8.50
N GLY A 143 -7.35 19.28 -8.42
CA GLY A 143 -8.30 18.78 -9.43
C GLY A 143 -8.16 17.28 -9.67
N ASP A 144 -8.00 16.90 -10.93
CA ASP A 144 -7.98 15.50 -11.35
C ASP A 144 -6.69 14.74 -11.02
N LYS A 145 -5.70 15.44 -10.44
CA LYS A 145 -4.49 14.77 -9.94
C LYS A 145 -4.76 13.90 -8.69
N LEU A 146 -5.83 14.16 -7.94
CA LEU A 146 -6.24 13.36 -6.78
C LEU A 146 -7.40 12.41 -7.14
N ALA A 147 -7.16 11.12 -7.02
CA ALA A 147 -8.14 10.06 -7.18
C ALA A 147 -8.34 9.26 -5.87
N ILE A 148 -9.59 8.98 -5.53
CA ILE A 148 -9.96 8.09 -4.43
C ILE A 148 -10.64 6.87 -5.03
N ARG A 149 -10.12 5.68 -4.76
CA ARG A 149 -10.74 4.40 -5.15
C ARG A 149 -11.36 3.74 -3.94
N VAL A 150 -12.65 3.56 -4.00
CA VAL A 150 -13.43 2.92 -2.93
C VAL A 150 -13.49 1.42 -3.15
N SER A 151 -13.12 0.65 -2.12
CA SER A 151 -13.31 -0.81 -2.07
C SER A 151 -14.68 -1.10 -1.47
N ILE A 152 -15.50 -1.84 -2.20
CA ILE A 152 -16.87 -2.22 -1.81
C ILE A 152 -16.92 -3.73 -1.59
#